data_1ffc437b1f1e8706e7941cb238b91059
#
_entry.id   1ffc437b1f1e8706e7941cb238b91059
#
_cell.length_a   1.000
_cell.length_b   1.000
_cell.length_c   1.000
_cell.angle_alpha   90.00
_cell.angle_beta   90.00
_cell.angle_gamma   90.00
#
_symmetry.space_group_name_H-M   'P 1'
#
loop_
_entity.id
_entity.type
_entity.pdbx_description
1 polymer ?
#
loop_
_entity_poly.entity_id
_entity_poly.type
_entity_poly.pdbx_seq_one_letter_code
_entity_poly.pdbx_strand_id
1 'polypeptide(L)'
;MKKLTAILLTLVMLSTLGGALAAEKTYRIGIAQFAVHGSLDNCRLGFIEGLKEAGFEEGKNLVIDYQNAQADMGIAAAIAAAFVDTQVDLICAIATPMAVVSNNASDGKIPVIYSAVSAPIESGLANAQGLGEGNTTGTSDLLPVKQQLETIRAMQPEAKVIGILYTLGEINSQVQLKLYQDLAGEYGFTVESSGISAGPDIALALPALLSKVDLLTMLTDNTVVQYLDTVLDATDPAKIPVYGSEIEQVVRGCVAAEGLDYLALGRQTGALAARVLKGEDAASIPFELIQESALYYSAKACQAMGLTLPPDLLARGQDVDK
;
A
#
# COMPACT_ATOMS: atom_id res chain seq x y z
N MET A 1 61.98 -41.65 -19.31
CA MET A 1 61.37 -41.36 -18.00
C MET A 1 61.14 -39.86 -17.75
N LYS A 2 62.03 -38.95 -18.11
CA LYS A 2 61.84 -37.48 -17.88
C LYS A 2 60.71 -36.79 -18.68
N LYS A 3 60.27 -37.34 -19.79
CA LYS A 3 59.17 -36.79 -20.60
C LYS A 3 57.77 -37.22 -20.14
N LEU A 4 57.62 -38.35 -19.46
CA LEU A 4 56.36 -38.80 -18.89
C LEU A 4 56.01 -38.08 -17.58
N THR A 5 57.02 -37.66 -16.81
CA THR A 5 56.83 -36.91 -15.55
C THR A 5 56.36 -35.49 -15.77
N ALA A 6 56.75 -34.87 -16.91
CA ALA A 6 56.30 -33.51 -17.29
C ALA A 6 54.84 -33.45 -17.72
N ILE A 7 54.34 -34.50 -18.39
CA ILE A 7 52.97 -34.60 -18.85
C ILE A 7 52.01 -34.86 -17.67
N LEU A 8 52.45 -35.60 -16.64
CA LEU A 8 51.64 -35.87 -15.44
C LEU A 8 51.51 -34.62 -14.55
N LEU A 9 52.55 -33.76 -14.45
CA LEU A 9 52.49 -32.51 -13.71
C LEU A 9 51.61 -31.45 -14.41
N THR A 10 51.51 -31.43 -15.73
CA THR A 10 50.68 -30.50 -16.49
C THR A 10 49.18 -30.91 -16.38
N LEU A 11 48.89 -32.19 -16.27
CA LEU A 11 47.52 -32.68 -16.10
C LEU A 11 46.95 -32.44 -14.67
N VAL A 12 47.81 -32.42 -13.65
CA VAL A 12 47.43 -32.13 -12.26
C VAL A 12 47.21 -30.63 -12.04
N MET A 13 47.90 -29.75 -12.80
CA MET A 13 47.67 -28.30 -12.73
C MET A 13 46.37 -27.85 -13.47
N LEU A 14 45.83 -28.63 -14.41
CA LEU A 14 44.55 -28.29 -15.08
C LEU A 14 43.32 -28.74 -14.30
N SER A 15 43.46 -29.62 -13.32
CA SER A 15 42.31 -30.09 -12.51
C SER A 15 42.02 -29.24 -11.27
N THR A 16 42.81 -28.19 -11.00
CA THR A 16 42.57 -27.25 -9.87
C THR A 16 41.88 -25.95 -10.27
N LEU A 17 41.49 -25.79 -11.56
CA LEU A 17 40.48 -24.80 -11.94
C LEU A 17 39.05 -25.35 -11.65
N GLY A 18 38.88 -26.01 -10.52
CA GLY A 18 37.57 -26.21 -9.91
C GLY A 18 37.00 -24.82 -9.60
N GLY A 19 36.01 -24.40 -10.38
CA GLY A 19 35.39 -23.13 -10.20
C GLY A 19 35.05 -22.91 -8.73
N ALA A 20 35.63 -21.91 -8.13
CA ALA A 20 35.06 -21.29 -6.97
C ALA A 20 33.66 -20.83 -7.44
N LEU A 21 32.64 -21.64 -7.20
CA LEU A 21 31.28 -21.16 -7.20
C LEU A 21 31.31 -19.97 -6.26
N ALA A 22 31.32 -18.76 -6.80
CA ALA A 22 31.15 -17.57 -5.99
C ALA A 22 29.89 -17.84 -5.17
N ALA A 23 30.03 -17.83 -3.84
CA ALA A 23 28.89 -18.00 -2.97
C ALA A 23 27.84 -16.97 -3.43
N GLU A 24 26.68 -17.45 -3.84
CA GLU A 24 25.61 -16.58 -4.31
C GLU A 24 25.30 -15.58 -3.21
N LYS A 25 25.32 -14.28 -3.51
CA LYS A 25 25.11 -13.23 -2.49
C LYS A 25 23.73 -13.45 -1.87
N THR A 26 23.67 -13.56 -0.55
CA THR A 26 22.42 -13.56 0.19
C THR A 26 22.07 -12.13 0.58
N TYR A 27 20.93 -11.67 0.16
CA TYR A 27 20.40 -10.33 0.46
C TYR A 27 19.58 -10.35 1.74
N ARG A 28 19.66 -9.28 2.53
CA ARG A 28 18.81 -9.06 3.70
C ARG A 28 17.89 -7.90 3.43
N ILE A 29 16.57 -8.13 3.53
CA ILE A 29 15.55 -7.12 3.33
C ILE A 29 14.78 -6.90 4.63
N GLY A 30 14.67 -5.65 5.07
CA GLY A 30 13.73 -5.24 6.10
C GLY A 30 12.37 -4.92 5.48
N ILE A 31 11.32 -5.61 5.88
CA ILE A 31 9.94 -5.23 5.54
C ILE A 31 9.33 -4.53 6.73
N ALA A 32 9.09 -3.22 6.60
CA ALA A 32 8.45 -2.38 7.59
C ALA A 32 7.01 -2.08 7.16
N GLN A 33 6.03 -2.58 7.89
CA GLN A 33 4.61 -2.34 7.63
C GLN A 33 4.03 -1.41 8.71
N PHE A 34 3.25 -0.39 8.32
CA PHE A 34 2.76 0.61 9.28
C PHE A 34 1.65 0.07 10.18
N ALA A 35 0.63 -0.57 9.62
CA ALA A 35 -0.55 -1.03 10.35
C ALA A 35 -0.94 -2.47 9.97
N VAL A 36 -1.83 -3.09 10.73
CA VAL A 36 -2.35 -4.43 10.45
C VAL A 36 -3.75 -4.30 9.85
N HIS A 37 -3.84 -4.47 8.54
CA HIS A 37 -5.11 -4.65 7.81
C HIS A 37 -4.86 -5.32 6.46
N GLY A 38 -5.92 -5.91 5.87
CA GLY A 38 -5.82 -6.81 4.71
C GLY A 38 -5.06 -6.23 3.53
N SER A 39 -5.25 -4.95 3.20
CA SER A 39 -4.60 -4.31 2.06
C SER A 39 -3.08 -4.23 2.22
N LEU A 40 -2.58 -3.82 3.40
CA LEU A 40 -1.14 -3.79 3.65
C LEU A 40 -0.53 -5.20 3.76
N ASP A 41 -1.30 -6.17 4.29
CA ASP A 41 -0.87 -7.57 4.29
C ASP A 41 -0.76 -8.12 2.86
N ASN A 42 -1.71 -7.77 1.98
CA ASN A 42 -1.65 -8.11 0.56
C ASN A 42 -0.47 -7.43 -0.15
N CYS A 43 -0.17 -6.15 0.15
CA CYS A 43 1.05 -5.50 -0.33
C CYS A 43 2.31 -6.29 0.04
N ARG A 44 2.43 -6.71 1.30
CA ARG A 44 3.57 -7.49 1.78
C ARG A 44 3.67 -8.84 1.09
N LEU A 45 2.55 -9.56 0.96
CA LEU A 45 2.53 -10.86 0.28
C LEU A 45 2.90 -10.72 -1.19
N GLY A 46 2.31 -9.75 -1.89
CA GLY A 46 2.63 -9.47 -3.29
C GLY A 46 4.09 -9.04 -3.47
N PHE A 47 4.65 -8.24 -2.56
CA PHE A 47 6.06 -7.86 -2.59
C PHE A 47 7.00 -9.08 -2.56
N ILE A 48 6.72 -10.03 -1.67
CA ILE A 48 7.49 -11.28 -1.58
C ILE A 48 7.33 -12.12 -2.85
N GLU A 49 6.11 -12.19 -3.41
CA GLU A 49 5.86 -12.90 -4.67
C GLU A 49 6.62 -12.25 -5.83
N GLY A 50 6.58 -10.91 -5.97
CA GLY A 50 7.31 -10.20 -7.03
C GLY A 50 8.82 -10.35 -6.93
N LEU A 51 9.39 -10.37 -5.72
CA LEU A 51 10.79 -10.71 -5.51
C LEU A 51 11.11 -12.14 -5.95
N LYS A 52 10.24 -13.11 -5.60
CA LYS A 52 10.41 -14.52 -5.98
C LYS A 52 10.36 -14.69 -7.50
N GLU A 53 9.43 -14.06 -8.18
CA GLU A 53 9.33 -14.07 -9.65
C GLU A 53 10.59 -13.48 -10.32
N ALA A 54 11.24 -12.51 -9.65
CA ALA A 54 12.48 -11.90 -10.11
C ALA A 54 13.76 -12.69 -9.74
N GLY A 55 13.62 -13.84 -9.04
CA GLY A 55 14.70 -14.75 -8.67
C GLY A 55 15.27 -14.55 -7.27
N PHE A 56 14.61 -13.76 -6.40
CA PHE A 56 14.98 -13.61 -4.99
C PHE A 56 14.02 -14.43 -4.12
N GLU A 57 14.53 -15.52 -3.52
CA GLU A 57 13.71 -16.47 -2.79
C GLU A 57 14.22 -16.65 -1.37
N GLU A 58 13.33 -16.51 -0.39
CA GLU A 58 13.64 -16.69 1.02
C GLU A 58 14.17 -18.11 1.30
N GLY A 59 15.25 -18.19 2.09
CA GLY A 59 15.94 -19.46 2.39
C GLY A 59 16.92 -19.92 1.30
N LYS A 60 17.01 -19.22 0.15
CA LYS A 60 18.03 -19.46 -0.89
C LYS A 60 19.04 -18.32 -0.92
N ASN A 61 18.65 -17.19 -1.46
CA ASN A 61 19.47 -15.98 -1.63
C ASN A 61 18.85 -14.72 -1.00
N LEU A 62 17.81 -14.91 -0.18
CA LEU A 62 17.07 -13.84 0.49
C LEU A 62 16.80 -14.20 1.95
N VAL A 63 16.97 -13.21 2.84
CA VAL A 63 16.53 -13.23 4.25
C VAL A 63 15.62 -12.03 4.45
N ILE A 64 14.42 -12.26 4.97
CA ILE A 64 13.42 -11.24 5.26
C ILE A 64 13.32 -11.04 6.77
N ASP A 65 13.44 -9.78 7.21
CA ASP A 65 13.08 -9.34 8.56
C ASP A 65 11.81 -8.49 8.48
N TYR A 66 10.69 -9.05 8.95
CA TYR A 66 9.39 -8.38 8.93
C TYR A 66 9.05 -7.78 10.27
N GLN A 67 8.71 -6.50 10.28
CA GLN A 67 8.27 -5.75 11.45
C GLN A 67 6.99 -4.95 11.15
N ASN A 68 6.12 -4.78 12.16
CA ASN A 68 4.89 -4.02 12.04
C ASN A 68 4.80 -2.95 13.13
N ALA A 69 4.50 -1.72 12.73
CA ALA A 69 4.46 -0.57 13.63
C ALA A 69 3.14 -0.42 14.41
N GLN A 70 2.12 -1.24 14.12
CA GLN A 70 0.82 -1.20 14.81
C GLN A 70 0.14 0.19 14.78
N ALA A 71 0.33 0.93 13.70
CA ALA A 71 -0.10 2.33 13.53
C ALA A 71 0.51 3.31 14.55
N ASP A 72 1.65 2.96 15.16
CA ASP A 72 2.37 3.82 16.11
C ASP A 72 3.63 4.40 15.48
N MET A 73 3.73 5.72 15.43
CA MET A 73 4.87 6.43 14.83
C MET A 73 6.18 6.23 15.59
N GLY A 74 6.12 6.03 16.91
CA GLY A 74 7.31 5.76 17.73
C GLY A 74 7.88 4.37 17.44
N ILE A 75 6.99 3.37 17.29
CA ILE A 75 7.39 2.02 16.87
C ILE A 75 7.92 2.04 15.44
N ALA A 76 7.26 2.78 14.52
CA ALA A 76 7.72 2.94 13.15
C ALA A 76 9.15 3.50 13.08
N ALA A 77 9.44 4.55 13.86
CA ALA A 77 10.79 5.12 13.96
C ALA A 77 11.83 4.12 14.50
N ALA A 78 11.45 3.33 15.52
CA ALA A 78 12.33 2.31 16.09
C ALA A 78 12.63 1.18 15.08
N ILE A 79 11.64 0.74 14.31
CA ILE A 79 11.82 -0.28 13.25
C ILE A 79 12.77 0.24 12.17
N ALA A 80 12.54 1.46 11.67
CA ALA A 80 13.39 2.06 10.65
C ALA A 80 14.85 2.19 11.12
N ALA A 81 15.06 2.67 12.35
CA ALA A 81 16.39 2.75 12.95
C ALA A 81 17.06 1.38 13.08
N ALA A 82 16.33 0.35 13.53
CA ALA A 82 16.85 -1.00 13.66
C ALA A 82 17.31 -1.60 12.31
N PHE A 83 16.58 -1.34 11.21
CA PHE A 83 16.99 -1.79 9.88
C PHE A 83 18.24 -1.07 9.39
N VAL A 84 18.40 0.22 9.71
CA VAL A 84 19.63 0.97 9.42
C VAL A 84 20.80 0.43 10.22
N ASP A 85 20.63 0.19 11.51
CA ASP A 85 21.67 -0.33 12.42
C ASP A 85 22.13 -1.74 12.02
N THR A 86 21.21 -2.58 11.57
CA THR A 86 21.50 -3.94 11.09
C THR A 86 21.98 -3.99 9.65
N GLN A 87 22.05 -2.84 8.99
CA GLN A 87 22.57 -2.69 7.62
C GLN A 87 21.92 -3.66 6.63
N VAL A 88 20.58 -3.68 6.58
CA VAL A 88 19.87 -4.43 5.55
C VAL A 88 20.21 -3.92 4.15
N ASP A 89 20.16 -4.78 3.13
CA ASP A 89 20.47 -4.39 1.74
C ASP A 89 19.38 -3.48 1.13
N LEU A 90 18.13 -3.55 1.65
CA LEU A 90 17.00 -2.78 1.19
C LEU A 90 15.91 -2.74 2.28
N ILE A 91 15.20 -1.62 2.40
CA ILE A 91 14.01 -1.50 3.22
C ILE A 91 12.78 -1.43 2.30
N CYS A 92 11.85 -2.38 2.46
CA CYS A 92 10.50 -2.26 1.91
C CYS A 92 9.61 -1.58 2.96
N ALA A 93 9.15 -0.37 2.66
CA ALA A 93 8.32 0.42 3.56
C ALA A 93 6.87 0.47 3.07
N ILE A 94 5.95 -0.15 3.82
CA ILE A 94 4.55 -0.30 3.43
C ILE A 94 3.70 0.74 4.16
N ALA A 95 3.00 1.56 3.40
CA ALA A 95 2.20 2.74 3.73
C ALA A 95 3.01 4.03 3.89
N THR A 96 2.36 5.17 3.62
CA THR A 96 2.99 6.50 3.61
C THR A 96 3.73 6.85 4.91
N PRO A 97 3.16 6.67 6.13
CA PRO A 97 3.87 7.00 7.35
C PRO A 97 5.17 6.20 7.51
N MET A 98 5.14 4.91 7.17
CA MET A 98 6.33 4.05 7.27
C MET A 98 7.39 4.42 6.23
N ALA A 99 6.97 4.76 5.01
CA ALA A 99 7.87 5.19 3.93
C ALA A 99 8.64 6.46 4.30
N VAL A 100 7.94 7.48 4.82
CA VAL A 100 8.54 8.75 5.26
C VAL A 100 9.56 8.51 6.37
N VAL A 101 9.19 7.74 7.39
CA VAL A 101 10.09 7.45 8.52
C VAL A 101 11.30 6.65 8.08
N SER A 102 11.12 5.65 7.19
CA SER A 102 12.22 4.82 6.68
C SER A 102 13.18 5.61 5.80
N ASN A 103 12.66 6.48 4.92
CA ASN A 103 13.50 7.34 4.08
C ASN A 103 14.34 8.30 4.93
N ASN A 104 13.73 8.94 5.92
CA ASN A 104 14.42 9.84 6.84
C ASN A 104 15.49 9.12 7.67
N ALA A 105 15.19 7.92 8.19
CA ALA A 105 16.14 7.14 8.98
C ALA A 105 17.30 6.62 8.12
N SER A 106 17.04 6.18 6.90
CA SER A 106 18.06 5.70 5.95
C SER A 106 19.04 6.81 5.57
N ASP A 107 18.60 8.07 5.48
CA ASP A 107 19.45 9.19 5.07
C ASP A 107 20.25 8.89 3.79
N GLY A 108 19.60 8.22 2.82
CA GLY A 108 20.18 7.81 1.54
C GLY A 108 21.17 6.64 1.59
N LYS A 109 21.46 6.06 2.77
CA LYS A 109 22.46 4.99 2.93
C LYS A 109 21.96 3.62 2.49
N ILE A 110 20.69 3.34 2.73
CA ILE A 110 20.03 2.09 2.36
C ILE A 110 18.88 2.44 1.42
N PRO A 111 18.71 1.75 0.27
CA PRO A 111 17.58 2.00 -0.61
C PRO A 111 16.25 1.68 0.10
N VAL A 112 15.30 2.62 -0.02
CA VAL A 112 13.95 2.46 0.51
C VAL A 112 12.98 2.30 -0.66
N ILE A 113 12.34 1.15 -0.75
CA ILE A 113 11.32 0.87 -1.75
C ILE A 113 9.96 0.88 -1.04
N TYR A 114 9.15 1.89 -1.35
CA TYR A 114 7.85 2.01 -0.71
C TYR A 114 6.74 1.33 -1.51
N SER A 115 5.72 0.85 -0.81
CA SER A 115 4.48 0.30 -1.35
C SER A 115 3.29 0.99 -0.70
N ALA A 116 2.20 1.18 -1.46
CA ALA A 116 0.98 1.80 -0.96
C ALA A 116 1.21 3.21 -0.37
N VAL A 117 1.85 4.08 -1.14
CA VAL A 117 2.04 5.49 -0.81
C VAL A 117 1.14 6.34 -1.71
N SER A 118 0.09 6.92 -1.13
CA SER A 118 -0.95 7.62 -1.91
C SER A 118 -0.49 8.94 -2.50
N ALA A 119 0.48 9.61 -1.87
CA ALA A 119 0.95 10.94 -2.27
C ALA A 119 2.47 11.06 -2.13
N PRO A 120 3.28 10.40 -2.99
CA PRO A 120 4.74 10.39 -2.86
C PRO A 120 5.37 11.79 -2.91
N ILE A 121 4.84 12.70 -3.75
CA ILE A 121 5.36 14.06 -3.91
C ILE A 121 5.08 14.90 -2.66
N GLU A 122 3.83 14.92 -2.21
CA GLU A 122 3.40 15.68 -1.02
C GLU A 122 4.02 15.13 0.27
N SER A 123 4.39 13.86 0.27
CA SER A 123 5.09 13.21 1.39
C SER A 123 6.60 13.46 1.40
N GLY A 124 7.16 14.14 0.38
CA GLY A 124 8.59 14.38 0.26
C GLY A 124 9.41 13.14 -0.09
N LEU A 125 8.77 12.11 -0.66
CA LEU A 125 9.43 10.89 -1.12
C LEU A 125 9.83 10.95 -2.59
N ALA A 126 9.18 11.83 -3.37
CA ALA A 126 9.49 12.05 -4.77
C ALA A 126 9.39 13.54 -5.12
N ASN A 127 10.15 13.95 -6.12
CA ASN A 127 10.08 15.29 -6.70
C ASN A 127 8.94 15.41 -7.74
N ALA A 128 8.77 16.59 -8.31
CA ALA A 128 7.72 16.87 -9.29
C ALA A 128 7.84 16.06 -10.60
N GLN A 129 9.02 15.45 -10.88
CA GLN A 129 9.25 14.55 -12.00
C GLN A 129 8.98 13.09 -11.65
N GLY A 130 8.57 12.81 -10.40
CA GLY A 130 8.31 11.46 -9.88
C GLY A 130 9.57 10.70 -9.47
N LEU A 131 10.74 11.30 -9.54
CA LEU A 131 12.00 10.70 -9.11
C LEU A 131 12.16 10.79 -7.60
N GLY A 132 12.81 9.82 -7.00
CA GLY A 132 13.00 9.73 -5.55
C GLY A 132 13.78 10.88 -4.95
N GLU A 133 13.34 11.36 -3.80
CA GLU A 133 14.09 12.28 -2.95
C GLU A 133 14.94 11.46 -1.96
N GLY A 134 16.24 11.40 -2.22
CA GLY A 134 17.16 10.47 -1.56
C GLY A 134 17.28 9.14 -2.34
N ASN A 135 17.68 8.07 -1.65
CA ASN A 135 17.80 6.74 -2.25
C ASN A 135 16.48 5.97 -2.14
N THR A 136 15.42 6.49 -2.81
CA THR A 136 14.07 5.91 -2.67
C THR A 136 13.30 5.90 -3.99
N THR A 137 12.40 4.94 -4.13
CA THR A 137 11.35 4.84 -5.15
C THR A 137 10.27 3.90 -4.65
N GLY A 138 9.22 3.64 -5.42
CA GLY A 138 8.19 2.69 -5.03
C GLY A 138 6.94 2.75 -5.87
N THR A 139 5.83 2.33 -5.29
CA THR A 139 4.53 2.29 -5.94
C THR A 139 3.49 3.12 -5.18
N SER A 140 2.64 3.80 -5.95
CA SER A 140 1.58 4.65 -5.42
C SER A 140 0.21 4.02 -5.63
N ASP A 141 -0.61 4.11 -4.58
CA ASP A 141 -2.01 3.71 -4.53
C ASP A 141 -2.96 4.92 -4.59
N LEU A 142 -2.64 5.91 -5.43
CA LEU A 142 -3.47 7.10 -5.61
C LEU A 142 -4.92 6.71 -5.95
N LEU A 143 -5.87 7.16 -5.13
CA LEU A 143 -7.28 6.82 -5.31
C LEU A 143 -7.89 7.44 -6.56
N PRO A 144 -8.74 6.69 -7.29
CA PRO A 144 -9.51 7.18 -8.42
C PRO A 144 -10.76 7.96 -7.94
N VAL A 145 -10.55 9.10 -7.25
CA VAL A 145 -11.61 9.87 -6.57
C VAL A 145 -12.75 10.27 -7.52
N LYS A 146 -12.46 10.61 -8.78
CA LYS A 146 -13.50 10.95 -9.77
C LYS A 146 -14.42 9.77 -10.04
N GLN A 147 -13.86 8.59 -10.32
CA GLN A 147 -14.63 7.38 -10.56
C GLN A 147 -15.44 6.98 -9.31
N GLN A 148 -14.85 7.15 -8.12
CA GLN A 148 -15.56 6.91 -6.88
C GLN A 148 -16.76 7.85 -6.70
N LEU A 149 -16.61 9.13 -6.97
CA LEU A 149 -17.72 10.12 -6.93
C LEU A 149 -18.80 9.81 -7.97
N GLU A 150 -18.42 9.38 -9.18
CA GLU A 150 -19.34 8.92 -10.22
C GLU A 150 -20.14 7.70 -9.78
N THR A 151 -19.47 6.71 -9.20
CA THR A 151 -20.11 5.50 -8.66
C THR A 151 -21.07 5.83 -7.52
N ILE A 152 -20.66 6.67 -6.56
CA ILE A 152 -21.52 7.14 -5.46
C ILE A 152 -22.76 7.85 -6.02
N ARG A 153 -22.59 8.77 -6.98
CA ARG A 153 -23.70 9.52 -7.58
C ARG A 153 -24.68 8.61 -8.33
N ALA A 154 -24.15 7.60 -9.04
CA ALA A 154 -24.97 6.65 -9.77
C ALA A 154 -25.79 5.74 -8.80
N MET A 155 -25.21 5.34 -7.68
CA MET A 155 -25.87 4.49 -6.67
C MET A 155 -26.83 5.27 -5.76
N GLN A 156 -26.52 6.55 -5.47
CA GLN A 156 -27.32 7.42 -4.59
C GLN A 156 -27.59 8.79 -5.23
N PRO A 157 -28.54 8.87 -6.21
CA PRO A 157 -28.81 10.11 -6.95
C PRO A 157 -29.27 11.28 -6.07
N GLU A 158 -29.91 11.00 -4.92
CA GLU A 158 -30.46 12.03 -4.03
C GLU A 158 -29.52 12.47 -2.91
N ALA A 159 -28.39 11.75 -2.71
CA ALA A 159 -27.42 12.08 -1.67
C ALA A 159 -26.73 13.42 -1.96
N LYS A 160 -26.48 14.19 -0.92
CA LYS A 160 -25.90 15.53 -0.99
C LYS A 160 -24.61 15.69 -0.19
N VAL A 161 -24.50 14.98 0.94
CA VAL A 161 -23.40 15.18 1.88
C VAL A 161 -22.63 13.89 2.06
N ILE A 162 -21.35 13.91 1.67
CA ILE A 162 -20.40 12.82 1.90
C ILE A 162 -19.68 13.07 3.23
N GLY A 163 -19.68 12.07 4.10
CA GLY A 163 -18.88 12.08 5.31
C GLY A 163 -17.53 11.42 5.11
N ILE A 164 -16.48 12.02 5.66
CA ILE A 164 -15.12 11.47 5.66
C ILE A 164 -14.53 11.53 7.06
N LEU A 165 -14.16 10.37 7.59
CA LEU A 165 -13.36 10.25 8.80
C LEU A 165 -11.90 10.09 8.41
N TYR A 166 -10.98 10.83 9.04
CA TYR A 166 -9.57 10.81 8.65
C TYR A 166 -8.63 11.02 9.85
N THR A 167 -7.42 10.50 9.76
CA THR A 167 -6.39 10.63 10.78
C THR A 167 -5.55 11.88 10.55
N LEU A 168 -5.51 12.77 11.55
CA LEU A 168 -4.81 14.06 11.49
C LEU A 168 -3.30 13.91 11.24
N GLY A 169 -2.69 12.81 11.70
CA GLY A 169 -1.26 12.54 11.54
C GLY A 169 -0.87 11.86 10.22
N GLU A 170 -1.85 11.47 9.39
CA GLU A 170 -1.59 10.77 8.13
C GLU A 170 -1.69 11.71 6.93
N ILE A 171 -0.55 12.03 6.30
CA ILE A 171 -0.51 12.95 5.15
C ILE A 171 -1.27 12.40 3.93
N ASN A 172 -1.26 11.07 3.70
CA ASN A 172 -2.08 10.40 2.69
C ASN A 172 -3.56 10.75 2.85
N SER A 173 -4.07 10.70 4.07
CA SER A 173 -5.47 11.00 4.38
C SER A 173 -5.81 12.47 4.15
N GLN A 174 -4.92 13.38 4.53
CA GLN A 174 -5.11 14.82 4.31
C GLN A 174 -5.16 15.17 2.81
N VAL A 175 -4.25 14.60 2.01
CA VAL A 175 -4.20 14.81 0.56
C VAL A 175 -5.47 14.26 -0.11
N GLN A 176 -5.90 13.06 0.25
CA GLN A 176 -7.12 12.46 -0.31
C GLN A 176 -8.38 13.23 0.11
N LEU A 177 -8.49 13.64 1.39
CA LEU A 177 -9.59 14.50 1.84
C LEU A 177 -9.68 15.76 0.99
N LYS A 178 -8.53 16.41 0.74
CA LYS A 178 -8.51 17.60 -0.11
C LYS A 178 -8.98 17.30 -1.53
N LEU A 179 -8.61 16.19 -2.13
CA LEU A 179 -9.10 15.79 -3.45
C LEU A 179 -10.62 15.62 -3.47
N TYR A 180 -11.21 14.99 -2.44
CA TYR A 180 -12.66 14.91 -2.32
C TYR A 180 -13.31 16.29 -2.18
N GLN A 181 -12.75 17.17 -1.34
CA GLN A 181 -13.25 18.54 -1.15
C GLN A 181 -13.21 19.36 -2.44
N ASP A 182 -12.13 19.22 -3.22
CA ASP A 182 -11.95 19.96 -4.49
C ASP A 182 -12.90 19.45 -5.59
N LEU A 183 -13.19 18.13 -5.63
CA LEU A 183 -13.93 17.52 -6.72
C LEU A 183 -15.42 17.28 -6.44
N ALA A 184 -15.82 17.12 -5.20
CA ALA A 184 -17.18 16.72 -4.82
C ALA A 184 -18.27 17.63 -5.40
N GLY A 185 -18.00 18.95 -5.47
CA GLY A 185 -18.92 19.95 -6.02
C GLY A 185 -19.28 19.71 -7.48
N GLU A 186 -18.37 19.16 -8.30
CA GLU A 186 -18.61 18.83 -9.70
C GLU A 186 -19.67 17.73 -9.86
N TYR A 187 -19.80 16.87 -8.83
CA TYR A 187 -20.75 15.76 -8.76
C TYR A 187 -21.98 16.09 -7.89
N GLY A 188 -22.15 17.35 -7.47
CA GLY A 188 -23.28 17.81 -6.67
C GLY A 188 -23.23 17.37 -5.20
N PHE A 189 -22.05 17.10 -4.66
CA PHE A 189 -21.84 16.78 -3.25
C PHE A 189 -21.17 17.92 -2.49
N THR A 190 -21.41 17.95 -1.19
CA THR A 190 -20.57 18.63 -0.20
C THR A 190 -19.86 17.58 0.67
N VAL A 191 -18.75 17.96 1.26
CA VAL A 191 -17.95 17.07 2.12
C VAL A 191 -17.98 17.59 3.55
N GLU A 192 -18.46 16.76 4.49
CA GLU A 192 -18.29 16.93 5.93
C GLU A 192 -17.16 15.98 6.39
N SER A 193 -16.24 16.47 7.17
CA SER A 193 -15.12 15.66 7.62
C SER A 193 -14.91 15.74 9.13
N SER A 194 -14.40 14.68 9.72
CA SER A 194 -14.01 14.62 11.13
C SER A 194 -12.62 14.04 11.28
N GLY A 195 -11.69 14.83 11.85
CA GLY A 195 -10.33 14.40 12.13
C GLY A 195 -10.23 13.66 13.47
N ILE A 196 -9.44 12.58 13.49
CA ILE A 196 -9.10 11.83 14.70
C ILE A 196 -7.59 11.84 14.91
N SER A 197 -7.14 11.63 16.13
CA SER A 197 -5.73 11.49 16.46
C SER A 197 -5.31 10.02 16.60
N ALA A 198 -6.25 9.15 17.00
CA ALA A 198 -6.01 7.72 17.19
C ALA A 198 -7.30 6.92 17.00
N GLY A 199 -7.20 5.60 16.79
CA GLY A 199 -8.34 4.72 16.57
C GLY A 199 -9.46 4.81 17.61
N PRO A 200 -9.19 4.86 18.92
CA PRO A 200 -10.23 5.02 19.94
C PRO A 200 -11.09 6.29 19.81
N ASP A 201 -10.60 7.34 19.14
CA ASP A 201 -11.36 8.58 18.93
C ASP A 201 -12.54 8.38 17.97
N ILE A 202 -12.52 7.33 17.14
CA ILE A 202 -13.54 7.02 16.13
C ILE A 202 -14.94 6.95 16.76
N ALA A 203 -15.08 6.19 17.85
CA ALA A 203 -16.35 6.02 18.52
C ALA A 203 -16.95 7.35 19.04
N LEU A 204 -16.10 8.32 19.36
CA LEU A 204 -16.52 9.65 19.82
C LEU A 204 -16.84 10.59 18.65
N ALA A 205 -16.10 10.48 17.54
CA ALA A 205 -16.25 11.34 16.36
C ALA A 205 -17.48 10.97 15.51
N LEU A 206 -17.78 9.68 15.35
CA LEU A 206 -18.80 9.16 14.45
C LEU A 206 -20.20 9.71 14.70
N PRO A 207 -20.77 9.74 15.92
CA PRO A 207 -22.14 10.20 16.11
C PRO A 207 -22.41 11.63 15.61
N ALA A 208 -21.44 12.53 15.79
CA ALA A 208 -21.56 13.90 15.34
C ALA A 208 -21.43 14.00 13.81
N LEU A 209 -20.60 13.20 13.17
CA LEU A 209 -20.46 13.13 11.72
C LEU A 209 -21.70 12.53 11.07
N LEU A 210 -22.15 11.37 11.57
CA LEU A 210 -23.31 10.63 11.02
C LEU A 210 -24.61 11.44 11.04
N SER A 211 -24.76 12.38 12.00
CA SER A 211 -25.94 13.26 12.05
C SER A 211 -26.04 14.29 10.93
N LYS A 212 -25.00 14.41 10.08
CA LYS A 212 -24.89 15.46 9.06
C LYS A 212 -24.75 14.94 7.64
N VAL A 213 -24.61 13.63 7.45
CA VAL A 213 -24.19 13.04 6.18
C VAL A 213 -25.21 12.02 5.66
N ASP A 214 -25.23 11.83 4.34
CA ASP A 214 -26.07 10.83 3.68
C ASP A 214 -25.34 9.49 3.50
N LEU A 215 -24.02 9.53 3.49
CA LEU A 215 -23.13 8.38 3.31
C LEU A 215 -21.73 8.67 3.88
N LEU A 216 -20.94 7.64 4.11
CA LEU A 216 -19.49 7.77 4.32
C LEU A 216 -18.73 7.25 3.11
N THR A 217 -17.57 7.86 2.82
CA THR A 217 -16.54 7.28 1.96
C THR A 217 -15.24 7.13 2.73
N MET A 218 -14.61 5.99 2.56
CA MET A 218 -13.32 5.69 3.18
C MET A 218 -12.18 6.26 2.33
N LEU A 219 -11.10 6.60 3.01
CA LEU A 219 -9.81 6.88 2.40
C LEU A 219 -8.88 5.67 2.60
N THR A 220 -7.68 5.69 2.00
CA THR A 220 -6.60 4.76 2.38
C THR A 220 -5.93 5.23 3.69
N ASP A 221 -6.75 5.51 4.70
CA ASP A 221 -6.34 5.91 6.04
C ASP A 221 -6.06 4.67 6.88
N ASN A 222 -4.80 4.46 7.23
CA ASN A 222 -4.38 3.22 7.89
C ASN A 222 -5.06 3.00 9.23
N THR A 223 -5.24 4.08 10.00
CA THR A 223 -5.89 4.00 11.31
C THR A 223 -7.39 3.74 11.16
N VAL A 224 -8.09 4.46 10.30
CA VAL A 224 -9.54 4.28 10.11
C VAL A 224 -9.84 2.90 9.51
N VAL A 225 -9.05 2.43 8.55
CA VAL A 225 -9.20 1.09 7.95
C VAL A 225 -9.00 -0.02 8.97
N GLN A 226 -8.03 0.12 9.88
CA GLN A 226 -7.82 -0.84 10.97
C GLN A 226 -9.06 -0.96 11.86
N TYR A 227 -9.78 0.15 12.06
CA TYR A 227 -11.00 0.22 12.89
C TYR A 227 -12.30 0.21 12.06
N LEU A 228 -12.29 -0.30 10.83
CA LEU A 228 -13.45 -0.31 9.94
C LEU A 228 -14.67 -0.97 10.57
N ASP A 229 -14.52 -2.04 11.37
CA ASP A 229 -15.65 -2.71 12.04
C ASP A 229 -16.36 -1.75 12.98
N THR A 230 -15.61 -0.89 13.70
CA THR A 230 -16.20 0.16 14.56
C THR A 230 -17.01 1.18 13.75
N VAL A 231 -16.55 1.49 12.53
CA VAL A 231 -17.27 2.40 11.63
C VAL A 231 -18.57 1.73 11.15
N LEU A 232 -18.50 0.48 10.68
CA LEU A 232 -19.66 -0.28 10.18
C LEU A 232 -20.70 -0.51 11.31
N ASP A 233 -20.24 -0.88 12.51
CA ASP A 233 -21.13 -1.07 13.68
C ASP A 233 -21.93 0.20 14.03
N ALA A 234 -21.37 1.37 13.78
CA ALA A 234 -22.06 2.65 14.02
C ALA A 234 -22.97 3.07 12.83
N THR A 235 -22.60 2.73 11.60
CA THR A 235 -23.34 3.15 10.39
C THR A 235 -24.50 2.22 10.05
N ASP A 236 -24.39 0.91 10.33
CA ASP A 236 -25.43 -0.08 10.02
C ASP A 236 -26.80 0.20 10.67
N PRO A 237 -26.87 0.49 12.00
CA PRO A 237 -28.14 0.88 12.61
C PRO A 237 -28.69 2.18 12.08
N ALA A 238 -27.85 3.12 11.68
CA ALA A 238 -28.23 4.42 11.13
C ALA A 238 -28.64 4.34 9.65
N LYS A 239 -28.42 3.19 8.98
CA LYS A 239 -28.66 2.99 7.55
C LYS A 239 -27.87 3.99 6.69
N ILE A 240 -26.67 4.35 7.11
CA ILE A 240 -25.75 5.20 6.38
C ILE A 240 -24.75 4.31 5.62
N PRO A 241 -24.83 4.27 4.27
CA PRO A 241 -23.93 3.42 3.49
C PRO A 241 -22.47 3.89 3.62
N VAL A 242 -21.54 2.91 3.68
CA VAL A 242 -20.10 3.17 3.68
C VAL A 242 -19.52 2.68 2.36
N TYR A 243 -18.95 3.61 1.57
CA TYR A 243 -18.18 3.27 0.38
C TYR A 243 -16.73 3.07 0.75
N GLY A 244 -16.14 1.96 0.29
CA GLY A 244 -14.73 1.66 0.48
C GLY A 244 -13.83 2.40 -0.51
N SER A 245 -12.54 2.33 -0.29
CA SER A 245 -11.47 2.76 -1.21
C SER A 245 -10.70 1.56 -1.81
N GLU A 246 -10.98 0.36 -1.34
CA GLU A 246 -10.24 -0.86 -1.68
C GLU A 246 -11.11 -2.11 -1.52
N ILE A 247 -10.67 -3.23 -2.14
CA ILE A 247 -11.40 -4.50 -2.20
C ILE A 247 -11.69 -5.03 -0.79
N GLU A 248 -10.69 -5.04 0.08
CA GLU A 248 -10.75 -5.62 1.43
C GLU A 248 -11.81 -4.93 2.30
N GLN A 249 -12.05 -3.65 2.09
CA GLN A 249 -13.10 -2.91 2.80
C GLN A 249 -14.48 -3.35 2.32
N VAL A 250 -14.65 -3.62 1.03
CA VAL A 250 -15.92 -4.13 0.48
C VAL A 250 -16.19 -5.55 0.99
N VAL A 251 -15.18 -6.40 1.06
CA VAL A 251 -15.28 -7.76 1.65
C VAL A 251 -15.70 -7.68 3.13
N ARG A 252 -15.29 -6.64 3.84
CA ARG A 252 -15.65 -6.43 5.26
C ARG A 252 -17.03 -5.80 5.47
N GLY A 253 -17.69 -5.28 4.43
CA GLY A 253 -19.06 -4.77 4.54
C GLY A 253 -19.31 -3.38 3.95
N CYS A 254 -18.32 -2.71 3.35
CA CYS A 254 -18.57 -1.53 2.55
C CYS A 254 -19.42 -1.89 1.33
N VAL A 255 -20.27 -0.96 0.87
CA VAL A 255 -21.23 -1.24 -0.20
C VAL A 255 -20.58 -1.39 -1.57
N ALA A 256 -19.59 -0.53 -1.88
CA ALA A 256 -18.83 -0.56 -3.12
C ALA A 256 -17.53 0.23 -2.98
N ALA A 257 -16.58 -0.03 -3.88
CA ALA A 257 -15.34 0.74 -4.03
C ALA A 257 -14.87 0.70 -5.48
N GLU A 258 -14.37 1.82 -6.00
CA GLU A 258 -13.44 1.82 -7.13
C GLU A 258 -12.08 1.40 -6.56
N GLY A 259 -11.91 0.09 -6.41
CA GLY A 259 -10.88 -0.50 -5.58
C GLY A 259 -9.58 -0.74 -6.32
N LEU A 260 -8.52 -0.81 -5.55
CA LEU A 260 -7.18 -1.16 -5.99
C LEU A 260 -6.85 -2.59 -5.55
N ASP A 261 -6.11 -3.33 -6.40
CA ASP A 261 -5.60 -4.65 -6.06
C ASP A 261 -4.24 -4.51 -5.36
N TYR A 262 -4.23 -4.62 -4.04
CA TYR A 262 -3.03 -4.46 -3.25
C TYR A 262 -2.05 -5.64 -3.36
N LEU A 263 -2.51 -6.82 -3.75
CA LEU A 263 -1.61 -7.94 -4.05
C LEU A 263 -0.82 -7.67 -5.35
N ALA A 264 -1.51 -7.18 -6.39
CA ALA A 264 -0.88 -6.76 -7.64
C ALA A 264 0.09 -5.59 -7.42
N LEU A 265 -0.30 -4.58 -6.61
CA LEU A 265 0.57 -3.47 -6.22
C LEU A 265 1.84 -3.97 -5.53
N GLY A 266 1.70 -4.91 -4.61
CA GLY A 266 2.83 -5.55 -3.94
C GLY A 266 3.77 -6.25 -4.90
N ARG A 267 3.25 -7.03 -5.87
CA ARG A 267 4.08 -7.68 -6.91
C ARG A 267 4.84 -6.67 -7.74
N GLN A 268 4.19 -5.58 -8.14
CA GLN A 268 4.84 -4.48 -8.86
C GLN A 268 5.98 -3.87 -8.02
N THR A 269 5.74 -3.62 -6.73
CA THR A 269 6.78 -3.15 -5.79
C THR A 269 7.93 -4.14 -5.68
N GLY A 270 7.65 -5.44 -5.58
CA GLY A 270 8.66 -6.51 -5.52
C GLY A 270 9.54 -6.57 -6.77
N ALA A 271 8.93 -6.43 -7.96
CA ALA A 271 9.66 -6.36 -9.21
C ALA A 271 10.58 -5.12 -9.26
N LEU A 272 10.11 -3.98 -8.76
CA LEU A 272 10.90 -2.74 -8.67
C LEU A 272 12.06 -2.90 -7.68
N ALA A 273 11.82 -3.48 -6.51
CA ALA A 273 12.86 -3.78 -5.53
C ALA A 273 13.94 -4.72 -6.09
N ALA A 274 13.54 -5.69 -6.91
CA ALA A 274 14.48 -6.60 -7.56
C ALA A 274 15.41 -5.89 -8.55
N ARG A 275 14.96 -4.83 -9.23
CA ARG A 275 15.81 -3.99 -10.09
C ARG A 275 16.91 -3.31 -9.26
N VAL A 276 16.52 -2.76 -8.10
CA VAL A 276 17.47 -2.09 -7.18
C VAL A 276 18.46 -3.10 -6.59
N LEU A 277 18.04 -4.29 -6.18
CA LEU A 277 18.92 -5.35 -5.70
C LEU A 277 19.92 -5.82 -6.78
N LYS A 278 19.56 -5.70 -8.07
CA LYS A 278 20.43 -5.99 -9.21
C LYS A 278 21.36 -4.82 -9.58
N GLY A 279 21.30 -3.70 -8.83
CA GLY A 279 22.23 -2.58 -8.91
C GLY A 279 21.70 -1.34 -9.64
N GLU A 280 20.39 -1.27 -9.94
CA GLU A 280 19.80 -0.03 -10.45
C GLU A 280 19.67 0.99 -9.31
N ASP A 281 19.94 2.26 -9.58
CA ASP A 281 19.86 3.33 -8.60
C ASP A 281 18.38 3.68 -8.33
N ALA A 282 17.91 3.48 -7.10
CA ALA A 282 16.54 3.75 -6.70
C ALA A 282 16.12 5.21 -7.00
N ALA A 283 17.00 6.17 -6.78
CA ALA A 283 16.72 7.58 -7.03
C ALA A 283 16.50 7.89 -8.53
N SER A 284 16.99 7.03 -9.43
CA SER A 284 16.82 7.20 -10.89
C SER A 284 15.51 6.60 -11.42
N ILE A 285 14.79 5.86 -10.61
CA ILE A 285 13.55 5.18 -11.00
C ILE A 285 12.36 6.05 -10.56
N PRO A 286 11.53 6.56 -11.48
CA PRO A 286 10.27 7.21 -11.09
C PRO A 286 9.36 6.24 -10.33
N PHE A 287 8.61 6.76 -9.37
CA PHE A 287 7.59 5.92 -8.75
C PHE A 287 6.53 5.48 -9.78
N GLU A 288 5.95 4.34 -9.55
CA GLU A 288 4.95 3.75 -10.44
C GLU A 288 3.56 3.84 -9.81
N LEU A 289 2.55 4.18 -10.60
CA LEU A 289 1.15 4.09 -10.19
C LEU A 289 0.65 2.66 -10.36
N ILE A 290 -0.29 2.23 -9.54
CA ILE A 290 -1.04 1.01 -9.83
C ILE A 290 -1.81 1.21 -11.13
N GLN A 291 -1.74 0.20 -12.02
CA GLN A 291 -2.26 0.35 -13.39
C GLN A 291 -3.74 -0.03 -13.51
N GLU A 292 -4.27 -0.78 -12.56
CA GLU A 292 -5.63 -1.31 -12.64
C GLU A 292 -6.43 -0.97 -11.39
N SER A 293 -7.56 -0.30 -11.59
CA SER A 293 -8.66 -0.19 -10.63
C SER A 293 -9.91 -0.82 -11.23
N ALA A 294 -10.74 -1.41 -10.40
CA ALA A 294 -12.02 -1.97 -10.81
C ALA A 294 -13.10 -1.66 -9.78
N LEU A 295 -14.34 -1.65 -10.22
CA LEU A 295 -15.48 -1.55 -9.32
C LEU A 295 -15.69 -2.90 -8.62
N TYR A 296 -15.63 -2.88 -7.30
CA TYR A 296 -16.02 -3.98 -6.42
C TYR A 296 -17.26 -3.57 -5.62
N TYR A 297 -18.18 -4.50 -5.40
CA TYR A 297 -19.37 -4.25 -4.59
C TYR A 297 -19.79 -5.50 -3.81
N SER A 298 -20.41 -5.30 -2.66
CA SER A 298 -21.09 -6.37 -1.93
C SER A 298 -22.59 -6.28 -2.18
N ALA A 299 -23.14 -7.30 -2.86
CA ALA A 299 -24.59 -7.37 -3.09
C ALA A 299 -25.36 -7.44 -1.77
N LYS A 300 -24.80 -8.12 -0.74
CA LYS A 300 -25.39 -8.20 0.61
C LYS A 300 -25.41 -6.85 1.31
N ALA A 301 -24.26 -6.12 1.31
CA ALA A 301 -24.19 -4.81 1.95
C ALA A 301 -25.11 -3.81 1.23
N CYS A 302 -25.15 -3.80 -0.10
CA CYS A 302 -26.08 -2.98 -0.87
C CYS A 302 -27.54 -3.28 -0.51
N GLN A 303 -27.93 -4.56 -0.44
CA GLN A 303 -29.29 -4.95 -0.04
C GLN A 303 -29.60 -4.50 1.39
N ALA A 304 -28.67 -4.65 2.33
CA ALA A 304 -28.84 -4.24 3.73
C ALA A 304 -29.05 -2.72 3.86
N MET A 305 -28.43 -1.94 2.98
CA MET A 305 -28.56 -0.47 2.92
C MET A 305 -29.71 0.00 2.01
N GLY A 306 -30.45 -0.90 1.35
CA GLY A 306 -31.51 -0.56 0.42
C GLY A 306 -31.03 0.05 -0.90
N LEU A 307 -29.76 -0.20 -1.25
CA LEU A 307 -29.15 0.28 -2.47
C LEU A 307 -29.32 -0.71 -3.62
N THR A 308 -29.44 -0.18 -4.83
CA THR A 308 -29.46 -0.97 -6.07
C THR A 308 -28.37 -0.46 -7.00
N LEU A 309 -27.53 -1.35 -7.50
CA LEU A 309 -26.55 -0.98 -8.51
C LEU A 309 -27.25 -0.74 -9.85
N PRO A 310 -26.99 0.39 -10.51
CA PRO A 310 -27.40 0.61 -11.89
C PRO A 310 -26.83 -0.47 -12.84
N PRO A 311 -27.52 -0.74 -13.98
CA PRO A 311 -27.07 -1.77 -14.93
C PRO A 311 -25.63 -1.58 -15.42
N ASP A 312 -25.20 -0.35 -15.63
CA ASP A 312 -23.86 0.00 -16.10
C ASP A 312 -22.80 -0.39 -15.06
N LEU A 313 -23.06 -0.16 -13.77
CA LEU A 313 -22.17 -0.56 -12.69
C LEU A 313 -22.16 -2.08 -12.49
N LEU A 314 -23.33 -2.74 -12.63
CA LEU A 314 -23.40 -4.21 -12.59
C LEU A 314 -22.60 -4.86 -13.73
N ALA A 315 -22.58 -4.25 -14.91
CA ALA A 315 -21.88 -4.80 -16.07
C ALA A 315 -20.35 -4.78 -15.94
N ARG A 316 -19.78 -3.82 -15.19
CA ARG A 316 -18.33 -3.68 -14.98
C ARG A 316 -17.87 -4.05 -13.58
N GLY A 317 -18.78 -4.17 -12.64
CA GLY A 317 -18.46 -4.43 -11.23
C GLY A 317 -18.28 -5.91 -10.92
N GLN A 318 -17.46 -6.18 -9.92
CA GLN A 318 -17.21 -7.52 -9.40
C GLN A 318 -17.89 -7.64 -8.02
N ASP A 319 -18.72 -8.69 -7.89
CA ASP A 319 -19.42 -8.99 -6.65
C ASP A 319 -18.51 -9.81 -5.73
N VAL A 320 -18.13 -9.23 -4.59
CA VAL A 320 -17.24 -9.88 -3.61
C VAL A 320 -17.94 -10.97 -2.80
N ASP A 321 -19.27 -11.09 -2.90
CA ASP A 321 -20.06 -12.09 -2.18
C ASP A 321 -20.18 -13.44 -2.93
N LYS A 322 -19.64 -13.54 -4.15
CA LYS A 322 -19.75 -14.74 -5.02
C LYS A 322 -18.60 -15.73 -4.87
#